data_fae622d8f406e5cc0170e0b911598abc
#
_entry.id   fae622d8f406e5cc0170e0b911598abc
#
_cell.length_a   1.000
_cell.length_b   1.000
_cell.length_c   1.000
_cell.angle_alpha   90.00
_cell.angle_beta   90.00
_cell.angle_gamma   90.00
#
_symmetry.space_group_name_H-M   'P 1'
#
loop_
_entity.id
_entity.type
_entity.pdbx_description
1 polymer ?
#
loop_
_entity_poly.entity_id
_entity_poly.type
_entity_poly.pdbx_seq_one_letter_code
_entity_poly.pdbx_strand_id
1 'polypeptide(L)'
;GLKINYLHTSPENLEHIEKFDIILNLEIVEHVNNVNLYIRSCNRLLKKNGLMFTATLNRSFISYIKAIIGAEYILRWLPIGTHDWNKFIKPEELEKFLSDEKFSTLDVKGLKFNPFLKKWKKTNDLSVNYIISSLKN
;
A
#
# COMPACT_ATOMS: atom_id res chain seq x y z
N GLY A 1 -2.37 14.97 -23.82
CA GLY A 1 -2.26 14.61 -22.40
C GLY A 1 -3.28 13.54 -22.04
N LEU A 2 -3.09 12.80 -20.95
CA LEU A 2 -4.07 11.84 -20.44
C LEU A 2 -5.27 12.59 -19.85
N LYS A 3 -6.48 12.07 -20.10
CA LYS A 3 -7.69 12.54 -19.43
C LYS A 3 -7.85 11.77 -18.12
N ILE A 4 -7.75 12.45 -16.97
CA ILE A 4 -7.87 11.84 -15.64
C ILE A 4 -9.14 12.38 -14.97
N ASN A 5 -9.95 11.48 -14.44
CA ASN A 5 -11.10 11.82 -13.60
C ASN A 5 -10.69 11.77 -12.13
N TYR A 6 -10.77 12.90 -11.43
CA TYR A 6 -10.51 12.99 -10.00
C TYR A 6 -11.83 12.95 -9.25
N LEU A 7 -11.94 12.03 -8.28
CA LEU A 7 -13.11 11.89 -7.42
C LEU A 7 -12.70 12.09 -5.97
N HIS A 8 -13.40 12.96 -5.27
CA HIS A 8 -13.20 13.16 -3.82
C HIS A 8 -14.11 12.20 -3.05
N THR A 9 -13.69 10.95 -2.95
CA THR A 9 -14.45 9.87 -2.31
C THR A 9 -13.52 8.73 -1.88
N SER A 10 -14.03 7.80 -1.08
CA SER A 10 -13.34 6.57 -0.73
C SER A 10 -13.90 5.37 -1.52
N PRO A 11 -13.13 4.27 -1.67
CA PRO A 11 -13.60 3.06 -2.35
C PRO A 11 -14.90 2.50 -1.77
N GLU A 12 -15.11 2.64 -0.47
CA GLU A 12 -16.30 2.19 0.23
C GLU A 12 -17.58 2.85 -0.28
N ASN A 13 -17.47 4.12 -0.66
CA ASN A 13 -18.58 4.96 -1.10
C ASN A 13 -18.76 5.00 -2.63
N LEU A 14 -17.88 4.35 -3.39
CA LEU A 14 -18.00 4.25 -4.84
C LEU A 14 -18.99 3.17 -5.22
N GLU A 15 -20.14 3.61 -5.75
CA GLU A 15 -21.20 2.76 -6.28
C GLU A 15 -21.45 3.07 -7.76
N HIS A 16 -21.96 2.08 -8.49
CA HIS A 16 -22.42 2.23 -9.89
C HIS A 16 -21.38 2.79 -10.87
N ILE A 17 -20.09 2.51 -10.65
CA ILE A 17 -19.04 2.86 -11.62
C ILE A 17 -18.55 1.62 -12.38
N GLU A 18 -17.95 1.86 -13.55
CA GLU A 18 -17.25 0.80 -14.28
C GLU A 18 -16.11 0.23 -13.43
N LYS A 19 -15.95 -1.09 -13.50
CA LYS A 19 -14.88 -1.78 -12.79
C LYS A 19 -13.54 -1.52 -13.45
N PHE A 20 -12.53 -1.44 -12.63
CA PHE A 20 -11.15 -1.21 -13.04
C PHE A 20 -10.41 -2.50 -13.40
N ASP A 21 -9.50 -2.43 -14.34
CA ASP A 21 -8.56 -3.49 -14.65
C ASP A 21 -7.43 -3.56 -13.61
N ILE A 22 -7.02 -2.39 -13.10
CA ILE A 22 -5.93 -2.24 -12.13
C ILE A 22 -6.34 -1.25 -11.04
N ILE A 23 -6.01 -1.57 -9.79
CA ILE A 23 -6.06 -0.66 -8.64
C ILE A 23 -4.65 -0.49 -8.06
N LEU A 24 -4.26 0.75 -7.79
CA LEU A 24 -3.01 1.09 -7.12
C LEU A 24 -3.33 1.71 -5.75
N ASN A 25 -2.92 1.03 -4.69
CA ASN A 25 -3.00 1.50 -3.30
C ASN A 25 -1.57 1.79 -2.83
N LEU A 26 -1.13 3.03 -2.95
CA LEU A 26 0.24 3.42 -2.62
C LEU A 26 0.22 4.27 -1.36
N GLU A 27 0.73 3.74 -0.24
CA GLU A 27 0.78 4.40 1.08
C GLU A 27 -0.61 4.86 1.55
N ILE A 28 -1.60 3.97 1.47
CA ILE A 28 -3.01 4.27 1.83
C ILE A 28 -3.50 3.37 2.97
N VAL A 29 -3.17 2.07 2.92
CA VAL A 29 -3.79 1.06 3.80
C VAL A 29 -3.48 1.28 5.29
N GLU A 30 -2.36 1.92 5.62
CA GLU A 30 -1.99 2.33 6.97
C GLU A 30 -2.78 3.53 7.50
N HIS A 31 -3.50 4.23 6.63
CA HIS A 31 -4.31 5.40 7.00
C HIS A 31 -5.81 5.10 7.09
N VAL A 32 -6.26 3.93 6.63
CA VAL A 32 -7.68 3.57 6.69
C VAL A 32 -8.06 3.02 8.07
N ASN A 33 -9.29 3.28 8.49
CA ASN A 33 -9.78 2.81 9.80
C ASN A 33 -10.07 1.31 9.82
N ASN A 34 -10.44 0.72 8.69
CA ASN A 34 -10.77 -0.70 8.56
C ASN A 34 -10.21 -1.26 7.26
N VAL A 35 -9.05 -1.92 7.37
CA VAL A 35 -8.32 -2.49 6.23
C VAL A 35 -9.14 -3.55 5.50
N ASN A 36 -9.87 -4.43 6.22
CA ASN A 36 -10.72 -5.45 5.60
C ASN A 36 -11.81 -4.82 4.74
N LEU A 37 -12.52 -3.82 5.26
CA LEU A 37 -13.58 -3.12 4.53
C LEU A 37 -13.02 -2.42 3.29
N TYR A 38 -11.85 -1.79 3.44
CA TYR A 38 -11.16 -1.12 2.34
C TYR A 38 -10.80 -2.10 1.22
N ILE A 39 -10.14 -3.24 1.55
CA ILE A 39 -9.73 -4.26 0.57
C ILE A 39 -10.96 -4.91 -0.09
N ARG A 40 -12.01 -5.19 0.67
CA ARG A 40 -13.31 -5.67 0.13
C ARG A 40 -13.88 -4.69 -0.88
N SER A 41 -13.83 -3.40 -0.59
CA SER A 41 -14.33 -2.37 -1.49
C SER A 41 -13.48 -2.27 -2.76
N CYS A 42 -12.16 -2.38 -2.65
CA CYS A 42 -11.27 -2.49 -3.80
C CYS A 42 -11.60 -3.73 -4.65
N ASN A 43 -11.85 -4.89 -3.99
CA ASN A 43 -12.26 -6.09 -4.71
C ASN A 43 -13.55 -5.86 -5.50
N ARG A 44 -14.56 -5.25 -4.90
CA ARG A 44 -15.82 -4.93 -5.58
C ARG A 44 -15.61 -4.07 -6.85
N LEU A 45 -14.67 -3.14 -6.79
CA LEU A 45 -14.35 -2.21 -7.88
C LEU A 45 -13.45 -2.82 -8.97
N LEU A 46 -12.76 -3.93 -8.71
CA LEU A 46 -11.96 -4.63 -9.70
C LEU A 46 -12.79 -5.55 -10.59
N LYS A 47 -12.43 -5.66 -11.86
CA LYS A 47 -12.88 -6.72 -12.74
C LYS A 47 -12.37 -8.08 -12.26
N LYS A 48 -13.00 -9.16 -12.71
CA LYS A 48 -12.44 -10.52 -12.56
C LYS A 48 -11.08 -10.57 -13.24
N ASN A 49 -10.10 -11.21 -12.61
CA ASN A 49 -8.69 -11.24 -13.03
C ASN A 49 -8.02 -9.85 -13.07
N GLY A 50 -8.61 -8.85 -12.46
CA GLY A 50 -7.97 -7.53 -12.27
C GLY A 50 -6.83 -7.58 -11.27
N LEU A 51 -5.87 -6.69 -11.43
CA LEU A 51 -4.67 -6.61 -10.59
C LEU A 51 -4.80 -5.52 -9.53
N MET A 52 -4.33 -5.81 -8.34
CA MET A 52 -4.17 -4.80 -7.30
C MET A 52 -2.73 -4.77 -6.80
N PHE A 53 -2.17 -3.57 -6.72
CA PHE A 53 -0.85 -3.31 -6.14
C PHE A 53 -1.03 -2.52 -4.85
N THR A 54 -0.54 -3.06 -3.75
CA THR A 54 -0.64 -2.42 -2.44
C THR A 54 0.74 -2.23 -1.87
N ALA A 55 1.19 -0.98 -1.75
CA ALA A 55 2.44 -0.59 -1.12
C ALA A 55 2.17 0.08 0.22
N THR A 56 2.96 -0.28 1.24
CA THR A 56 2.85 0.27 2.59
C THR A 56 4.14 0.06 3.39
N LEU A 57 4.17 0.59 4.60
CA LEU A 57 5.27 0.45 5.55
C LEU A 57 5.08 -0.82 6.40
N ASN A 58 6.16 -1.57 6.58
CA ASN A 58 6.17 -2.75 7.45
C ASN A 58 6.23 -2.33 8.93
N ARG A 59 5.42 -2.94 9.79
CA ARG A 59 5.49 -2.78 11.24
C ARG A 59 6.68 -3.54 11.82
N SER A 60 7.87 -3.05 11.53
CA SER A 60 9.16 -3.58 12.00
C SER A 60 9.90 -2.56 12.84
N PHE A 61 10.84 -3.00 13.66
CA PHE A 61 11.72 -2.10 14.42
C PHE A 61 12.60 -1.24 13.49
N ILE A 62 13.02 -1.81 12.37
CA ILE A 62 13.84 -1.10 11.37
C ILE A 62 13.03 0.02 10.70
N SER A 63 11.76 -0.22 10.38
CA SER A 63 10.88 0.81 9.81
C SER A 63 10.62 1.93 10.83
N TYR A 64 10.43 1.60 12.11
CA TYR A 64 10.30 2.58 13.17
C TYR A 64 11.49 3.55 13.20
N ILE A 65 12.73 3.01 13.21
CA ILE A 65 13.93 3.83 13.22
C ILE A 65 14.06 4.65 11.93
N LYS A 66 13.85 4.06 10.77
CA LYS A 66 14.10 4.73 9.49
C LYS A 66 12.98 5.68 9.07
N ALA A 67 11.72 5.26 9.15
CA ALA A 67 10.58 6.05 8.69
C ALA A 67 10.19 7.12 9.69
N ILE A 68 10.22 6.82 10.99
CA ILE A 68 9.81 7.77 12.03
C ILE A 68 11.02 8.58 12.52
N ILE A 69 11.99 7.93 13.21
CA ILE A 69 13.11 8.65 13.78
C ILE A 69 13.95 9.30 12.69
N GLY A 70 14.28 8.57 11.62
CA GLY A 70 15.12 9.07 10.54
C GLY A 70 14.45 10.17 9.72
N ALA A 71 13.29 9.90 9.15
CA ALA A 71 12.64 10.82 8.21
C ALA A 71 11.95 12.00 8.89
N GLU A 72 11.32 11.79 10.07
CA GLU A 72 10.57 12.86 10.75
C GLU A 72 11.45 13.68 11.71
N TYR A 73 12.27 13.03 12.55
CA TYR A 73 13.02 13.73 13.60
C TYR A 73 14.41 14.17 13.17
N ILE A 74 15.18 13.34 12.45
CA ILE A 74 16.57 13.65 12.09
C ILE A 74 16.62 14.43 10.78
N LEU A 75 16.08 13.88 9.69
CA LEU A 75 16.16 14.49 8.35
C LEU A 75 15.08 15.54 8.11
N ARG A 76 14.00 15.50 8.89
CA ARG A 76 12.85 16.40 8.77
C ARG A 76 12.31 16.49 7.34
N TRP A 77 12.37 15.37 6.62
CA TRP A 77 11.78 15.26 5.26
C TRP A 77 10.25 15.24 5.33
N LEU A 78 9.70 14.80 6.46
CA LEU A 78 8.28 14.74 6.73
C LEU A 78 7.98 15.44 8.07
N PRO A 79 6.80 16.04 8.24
CA PRO A 79 6.36 16.58 9.53
C PRO A 79 6.35 15.50 10.62
N ILE A 80 6.68 15.89 11.84
CA ILE A 80 6.62 14.99 13.00
C ILE A 80 5.17 14.53 13.21
N GLY A 81 4.96 13.22 13.38
CA GLY A 81 3.64 12.62 13.54
C GLY A 81 2.93 12.29 12.23
N THR A 82 3.64 12.33 11.10
CA THR A 82 3.10 11.88 9.81
C THR A 82 2.75 10.39 9.84
N HIS A 83 3.54 9.59 10.54
CA HIS A 83 3.35 8.14 10.62
C HIS A 83 3.00 7.69 12.04
N ASP A 84 1.97 6.86 12.16
CA ASP A 84 1.66 6.09 13.36
C ASP A 84 2.13 4.64 13.15
N TRP A 85 3.22 4.26 13.81
CA TRP A 85 3.80 2.92 13.68
C TRP A 85 2.82 1.79 14.01
N ASN A 86 1.85 2.03 14.91
CA ASN A 86 0.84 1.04 15.27
C ASN A 86 -0.09 0.71 14.09
N LYS A 87 -0.20 1.60 13.13
CA LYS A 87 -1.00 1.43 11.91
C LYS A 87 -0.23 0.77 10.77
N PHE A 88 1.08 0.62 10.90
CA PHE A 88 1.86 -0.12 9.91
C PHE A 88 1.44 -1.58 9.90
N ILE A 89 1.46 -2.19 8.73
CA ILE A 89 0.94 -3.53 8.51
C ILE A 89 2.10 -4.45 8.15
N LYS A 90 2.18 -5.62 8.79
CA LYS A 90 3.18 -6.62 8.40
C LYS A 90 2.79 -7.28 7.07
N PRO A 91 3.76 -7.73 6.25
CA PRO A 91 3.46 -8.42 5.00
C PRO A 91 2.47 -9.57 5.17
N GLU A 92 2.64 -10.42 6.19
CA GLU A 92 1.78 -11.57 6.47
C GLU A 92 0.35 -11.16 6.84
N GLU A 93 0.20 -10.03 7.53
CA GLU A 93 -1.12 -9.49 7.89
C GLU A 93 -1.85 -8.98 6.65
N LEU A 94 -1.13 -8.26 5.75
CA LEU A 94 -1.71 -7.77 4.52
C LEU A 94 -2.06 -8.92 3.56
N GLU A 95 -1.20 -9.94 3.44
CA GLU A 95 -1.50 -11.14 2.66
C GLU A 95 -2.76 -11.85 3.16
N LYS A 96 -2.93 -11.92 4.50
CA LYS A 96 -4.14 -12.48 5.09
C LYS A 96 -5.37 -11.66 4.71
N PHE A 97 -5.36 -10.34 4.85
CA PHE A 97 -6.47 -9.48 4.44
C PHE A 97 -6.81 -9.65 2.95
N LEU A 98 -5.81 -9.77 2.10
CA LEU A 98 -5.99 -10.00 0.66
C LEU A 98 -6.64 -11.37 0.41
N SER A 99 -6.14 -12.42 1.05
CA SER A 99 -6.66 -13.79 0.92
C SER A 99 -8.11 -13.90 1.41
N ASP A 100 -8.44 -13.29 2.56
CA ASP A 100 -9.80 -13.25 3.11
C ASP A 100 -10.80 -12.63 2.10
N GLU A 101 -10.35 -11.67 1.29
CA GLU A 101 -11.13 -11.02 0.24
C GLU A 101 -10.87 -11.61 -1.17
N LYS A 102 -10.44 -12.88 -1.25
CA LYS A 102 -10.28 -13.67 -2.50
C LYS A 102 -9.26 -13.10 -3.49
N PHE A 103 -8.22 -12.47 -3.02
CA PHE A 103 -7.05 -12.18 -3.82
C PHE A 103 -6.01 -13.28 -3.71
N SER A 104 -5.32 -13.57 -4.80
CA SER A 104 -4.09 -14.39 -4.82
C SER A 104 -2.88 -13.49 -4.87
N THR A 105 -1.97 -13.60 -3.91
CA THR A 105 -0.67 -12.91 -3.95
C THR A 105 0.16 -13.47 -5.10
N LEU A 106 0.65 -12.59 -5.97
CA LEU A 106 1.52 -12.94 -7.10
C LEU A 106 3.00 -12.71 -6.76
N ASP A 107 3.32 -11.60 -6.10
CA ASP A 107 4.69 -11.25 -5.73
C ASP A 107 4.71 -10.27 -4.56
N VAL A 108 5.76 -10.36 -3.72
CA VAL A 108 6.02 -9.44 -2.61
C VAL A 108 7.46 -8.94 -2.73
N LYS A 109 7.64 -7.62 -2.81
CA LYS A 109 8.96 -6.99 -2.92
C LYS A 109 9.07 -5.77 -2.03
N GLY A 110 10.26 -5.58 -1.46
CA GLY A 110 10.65 -4.32 -0.85
C GLY A 110 11.08 -3.29 -1.89
N LEU A 111 11.06 -2.04 -1.51
CA LEU A 111 11.53 -0.91 -2.32
C LEU A 111 12.67 -0.19 -1.58
N LYS A 112 13.80 -0.03 -2.23
CA LYS A 112 14.96 0.66 -1.67
C LYS A 112 15.35 1.85 -2.54
N PHE A 113 15.39 3.03 -1.93
CA PHE A 113 15.87 4.23 -2.59
C PHE A 113 17.39 4.31 -2.52
N ASN A 114 18.02 4.56 -3.68
CA ASN A 114 19.46 4.88 -3.75
C ASN A 114 19.60 6.41 -3.90
N PRO A 115 20.08 7.12 -2.84
CA PRO A 115 20.17 8.58 -2.87
C PRO A 115 21.23 9.11 -3.86
N PHE A 116 22.29 8.35 -4.12
CA PHE A 116 23.33 8.74 -5.07
C PHE A 116 22.85 8.70 -6.51
N LEU A 117 22.12 7.65 -6.87
CA LEU A 117 21.57 7.47 -8.22
C LEU A 117 20.17 8.09 -8.38
N LYS A 118 19.56 8.58 -7.29
CA LYS A 118 18.17 9.07 -7.23
C LYS A 118 17.17 8.10 -7.87
N LYS A 119 17.36 6.79 -7.64
CA LYS A 119 16.55 5.72 -8.23
C LYS A 119 16.03 4.76 -7.17
N TRP A 120 14.81 4.28 -7.40
CA TRP A 120 14.23 3.18 -6.64
C TRP A 120 14.64 1.83 -7.25
N LYS A 121 14.84 0.84 -6.39
CA LYS A 121 15.18 -0.54 -6.78
C LYS A 121 14.33 -1.52 -5.99
N LYS A 122 13.80 -2.54 -6.66
CA LYS A 122 13.16 -3.68 -6.00
C LYS A 122 14.20 -4.50 -5.24
N THR A 123 13.81 -5.03 -4.08
CA THR A 123 14.64 -5.88 -3.22
C THR A 123 13.77 -6.95 -2.57
N ASN A 124 14.42 -8.00 -2.05
CA ASN A 124 13.77 -9.00 -1.20
C ASN A 124 13.75 -8.57 0.29
N ASP A 125 14.41 -7.48 0.64
CA ASP A 125 14.37 -6.91 1.98
C ASP A 125 13.05 -6.15 2.18
N LEU A 126 12.17 -6.69 3.02
CA LEU A 126 10.86 -6.14 3.36
C LEU A 126 10.88 -5.33 4.67
N SER A 127 12.06 -5.07 5.23
CA SER A 127 12.18 -4.54 6.59
C SER A 127 11.63 -3.13 6.80
N VAL A 128 11.48 -2.31 5.75
CA VAL A 128 10.99 -0.93 5.87
C VAL A 128 9.66 -0.76 5.18
N ASN A 129 9.63 -0.95 3.88
CA ASN A 129 8.44 -0.86 3.06
C ASN A 129 8.37 -2.05 2.09
N TYR A 130 7.19 -2.32 1.61
CA TYR A 130 6.98 -3.40 0.66
C TYR A 130 5.78 -3.09 -0.24
N ILE A 131 5.74 -3.80 -1.36
CA ILE A 131 4.61 -3.80 -2.29
C ILE A 131 4.18 -5.24 -2.54
N ILE A 132 2.89 -5.50 -2.46
CA ILE A 132 2.25 -6.74 -2.84
C ILE A 132 1.52 -6.53 -4.16
N SER A 133 1.80 -7.37 -5.14
CA SER A 133 0.99 -7.51 -6.33
C SER A 133 0.03 -8.68 -6.15
N SER A 134 -1.24 -8.47 -6.39
CA SER A 134 -2.29 -9.47 -6.17
C SER A 134 -3.28 -9.53 -7.33
N LEU A 135 -3.84 -10.70 -7.56
CA LEU A 135 -4.82 -11.00 -8.59
C LEU A 135 -6.17 -11.26 -7.93
N LYS A 136 -7.22 -10.63 -8.43
CA LYS A 136 -8.59 -10.96 -8.03
C LYS A 136 -9.04 -12.27 -8.69
N ASN A 137 -9.47 -13.23 -7.88
CA ASN A 137 -10.02 -14.51 -8.34
C ASN A 137 -11.48 -14.40 -8.84
#